data_45136d141cea366a39659be73581dd53
#
_entry.id   45136d141cea366a39659be73581dd53
#
_cell.length_a   1.000
_cell.length_b   1.000
_cell.length_c   1.000
_cell.angle_alpha   90.00
_cell.angle_beta   90.00
_cell.angle_gamma   90.00
#
_symmetry.space_group_name_H-M   'P 1'
#
loop_
_entity.id
_entity.type
_entity.pdbx_description
1 polymer ?
#
loop_
_entity_poly.entity_id
_entity_poly.type
_entity_poly.pdbx_seq_one_letter_code
_entity_poly.pdbx_strand_id
1 'polypeptide(L)'
;RDSPEYGRHNVRILPALVRNTLEPIAASEPGVLVHCAAGRDRTGMISALLLANAGVSVDDVFGDYAESVRAMAGTAAHGGPTHDRQASWSSDQVDTWLAEVQPHVRAFVVDVERVFGRIGVSAETRNALRMLLTSEDAALPMA
;
A
#
# COMPACT_ATOMS: atom_id res chain seq x y z
N ARG A 1 5.82 6.53 -13.83
CA ARG A 1 4.84 6.84 -12.78
C ARG A 1 4.17 5.59 -12.22
N ASP A 2 4.31 4.46 -12.85
CA ASP A 2 3.69 3.18 -12.48
C ASP A 2 4.75 2.28 -11.83
N SER A 3 5.32 2.72 -10.71
CA SER A 3 6.36 2.00 -9.99
C SER A 3 6.22 2.25 -8.49
N PRO A 4 6.48 1.26 -7.63
CA PRO A 4 6.47 1.41 -6.17
C PRO A 4 7.52 2.41 -5.64
N GLU A 5 8.48 2.85 -6.45
CA GLU A 5 9.32 4.02 -6.13
C GLU A 5 8.49 5.28 -5.80
N TYR A 6 7.27 5.33 -6.34
CA TYR A 6 6.29 6.37 -6.04
C TYR A 6 6.06 6.53 -4.54
N GLY A 7 6.03 5.46 -3.77
CA GLY A 7 5.87 5.51 -2.30
C GLY A 7 6.98 6.32 -1.64
N ARG A 8 8.25 6.05 -1.98
CA ARG A 8 9.42 6.79 -1.44
C ARG A 8 9.40 8.25 -1.85
N HIS A 9 9.00 8.55 -3.08
CA HIS A 9 8.89 9.92 -3.57
C HIS A 9 7.80 10.70 -2.84
N ASN A 10 6.62 10.11 -2.64
CA ASN A 10 5.53 10.75 -1.91
C ASN A 10 5.89 11.07 -0.46
N VAL A 11 6.47 10.13 0.25
CA VAL A 11 6.95 10.33 1.63
C VAL A 11 7.98 11.46 1.71
N ARG A 12 8.80 11.64 0.68
CA ARG A 12 9.83 12.68 0.63
C ARG A 12 9.29 14.04 0.24
N ILE A 13 8.39 14.10 -0.75
CA ILE A 13 7.96 15.34 -1.39
C ILE A 13 6.62 15.83 -0.82
N LEU A 14 5.75 14.91 -0.45
CA LEU A 14 4.39 15.15 0.01
C LEU A 14 4.08 14.48 1.36
N PRO A 15 4.95 14.62 2.39
CA PRO A 15 4.77 13.92 3.66
C PRO A 15 3.44 14.25 4.33
N ALA A 16 3.00 15.50 4.26
CA ALA A 16 1.72 15.93 4.81
C ALA A 16 0.52 15.24 4.13
N LEU A 17 0.59 14.99 2.82
CA LEU A 17 -0.48 14.31 2.10
C LEU A 17 -0.61 12.85 2.56
N VAL A 18 0.51 12.16 2.74
CA VAL A 18 0.53 10.78 3.25
C VAL A 18 -0.01 10.74 4.68
N ARG A 19 0.43 11.65 5.55
CA ARG A 19 -0.09 11.78 6.92
C ARG A 19 -1.59 12.03 6.93
N ASN A 20 -2.08 13.00 6.16
CA ASN A 20 -3.49 13.36 6.07
C ASN A 20 -4.37 12.22 5.52
N THR A 21 -3.78 11.21 4.90
CA THR A 21 -4.48 9.96 4.53
C THR A 21 -4.54 8.99 5.71
N LEU A 22 -3.47 8.87 6.48
CA LEU A 22 -3.38 7.90 7.59
C LEU A 22 -4.13 8.35 8.85
N GLU A 23 -4.14 9.64 9.16
CA GLU A 23 -4.82 10.16 10.35
C GLU A 23 -6.33 9.89 10.37
N PRO A 24 -7.10 10.12 9.29
CA PRO A 24 -8.52 9.73 9.26
C PRO A 24 -8.74 8.22 9.39
N ILE A 25 -7.86 7.39 8.80
CA ILE A 25 -7.95 5.93 8.96
C ILE A 25 -7.79 5.57 10.45
N ALA A 26 -6.81 6.15 11.13
CA ALA A 26 -6.58 5.90 12.55
C ALA A 26 -7.74 6.34 13.46
N ALA A 27 -8.50 7.33 13.03
CA ALA A 27 -9.65 7.89 13.76
C ALA A 27 -10.98 7.20 13.42
N SER A 28 -10.98 6.25 12.49
CA SER A 28 -12.19 5.57 12.03
C SER A 28 -12.48 4.30 12.84
N GLU A 29 -13.75 3.91 12.87
CA GLU A 29 -14.15 2.57 13.30
C GLU A 29 -13.67 1.52 12.27
N PRO A 30 -13.55 0.23 12.65
CA PRO A 30 -13.21 -0.85 11.73
C PRO A 30 -14.13 -0.92 10.50
N GLY A 31 -13.61 -1.41 9.36
CA GLY A 31 -14.34 -1.48 8.10
C GLY A 31 -13.98 -0.37 7.12
N VAL A 32 -12.81 0.25 7.27
CA VAL A 32 -12.30 1.29 6.35
C VAL A 32 -11.93 0.70 5.00
N LEU A 33 -12.48 1.25 3.94
CA LEU A 33 -12.10 0.95 2.56
C LEU A 33 -11.08 1.97 2.05
N VAL A 34 -9.89 1.49 1.71
CA VAL A 34 -8.84 2.30 1.09
C VAL A 34 -8.74 1.97 -0.40
N HIS A 35 -8.90 2.96 -1.26
CA HIS A 35 -8.81 2.76 -2.71
C HIS A 35 -8.17 3.94 -3.45
N CYS A 36 -7.68 3.68 -4.65
CA CYS A 36 -7.33 4.70 -5.64
C CYS A 36 -7.99 4.33 -6.98
N ALA A 37 -7.49 4.80 -8.11
CA ALA A 37 -8.09 4.45 -9.41
C ALA A 37 -7.90 2.96 -9.75
N ALA A 38 -6.66 2.47 -9.70
CA ALA A 38 -6.30 1.08 -10.05
C ALA A 38 -6.13 0.15 -8.84
N GLY A 39 -6.23 0.66 -7.61
CA GLY A 39 -6.00 -0.14 -6.40
C GLY A 39 -4.54 -0.59 -6.19
N ARG A 40 -3.61 -0.17 -7.00
CA ARG A 40 -2.22 -0.66 -7.04
C ARG A 40 -1.21 0.30 -6.37
N ASP A 41 -0.94 1.45 -6.98
CA ASP A 41 0.20 2.28 -6.55
C ASP A 41 -0.06 3.05 -5.25
N ARG A 42 -1.06 3.93 -5.24
CA ARG A 42 -1.41 4.74 -4.06
C ARG A 42 -2.00 3.87 -2.95
N THR A 43 -2.89 2.98 -3.29
CA THR A 43 -3.45 1.99 -2.35
C THR A 43 -2.35 1.09 -1.83
N GLY A 44 -1.52 0.50 -2.69
CA GLY A 44 -0.40 -0.36 -2.29
C GLY A 44 0.60 0.34 -1.38
N MET A 45 0.87 1.64 -1.58
CA MET A 45 1.70 2.43 -0.68
C MET A 45 1.10 2.52 0.73
N ILE A 46 -0.19 2.82 0.83
CA ILE A 46 -0.88 2.92 2.14
C ILE A 46 -1.00 1.54 2.79
N SER A 47 -1.41 0.50 2.04
CA SER A 47 -1.46 -0.87 2.54
C SER A 47 -0.11 -1.34 3.06
N ALA A 48 0.97 -1.09 2.33
CA ALA A 48 2.32 -1.46 2.75
C ALA A 48 2.73 -0.78 4.08
N LEU A 49 2.39 0.50 4.28
CA LEU A 49 2.63 1.20 5.54
C LEU A 49 1.81 0.62 6.69
N LEU A 50 0.53 0.32 6.46
CA LEU A 50 -0.37 -0.24 7.46
C LEU A 50 0.09 -1.64 7.90
N LEU A 51 0.37 -2.53 6.94
CA LEU A 51 0.84 -3.90 7.18
C LEU A 51 2.19 -3.91 7.92
N ALA A 52 3.16 -3.12 7.44
CA ALA A 52 4.47 -3.02 8.09
C ALA A 52 4.36 -2.46 9.51
N ASN A 53 3.50 -1.47 9.75
CA ASN A 53 3.23 -0.94 11.10
C ASN A 53 2.56 -1.99 12.02
N ALA A 54 1.78 -2.90 11.47
CA ALA A 54 1.19 -4.02 12.21
C ALA A 54 2.20 -5.15 12.50
N GLY A 55 3.41 -5.08 11.97
CA GLY A 55 4.46 -6.07 12.19
C GLY A 55 4.49 -7.20 11.16
N VAL A 56 3.79 -7.04 10.05
CA VAL A 56 3.83 -8.00 8.94
C VAL A 56 5.23 -8.02 8.32
N SER A 57 5.71 -9.21 7.96
CA SER A 57 7.05 -9.35 7.39
C SER A 57 7.18 -8.59 6.06
N VAL A 58 8.40 -8.15 5.76
CA VAL A 58 8.69 -7.44 4.50
C VAL A 58 8.34 -8.29 3.28
N ASP A 59 8.49 -9.62 3.39
CA ASP A 59 8.15 -10.56 2.33
C ASP A 59 6.63 -10.66 2.11
N ASP A 60 5.86 -10.71 3.18
CA ASP A 60 4.40 -10.76 3.10
C ASP A 60 3.81 -9.44 2.63
N VAL A 61 4.37 -8.30 3.05
CA VAL A 61 3.99 -6.97 2.50
C VAL A 61 4.24 -6.91 0.99
N PHE A 62 5.36 -7.46 0.51
CA PHE A 62 5.60 -7.55 -0.92
C PHE A 62 4.63 -8.53 -1.60
N GLY A 63 4.30 -9.64 -0.95
CA GLY A 63 3.30 -10.61 -1.42
C GLY A 63 1.94 -9.97 -1.67
N ASP A 64 1.42 -9.21 -0.71
CA ASP A 64 0.16 -8.45 -0.82
C ASP A 64 0.18 -7.46 -2.02
N TYR A 65 1.28 -6.72 -2.16
CA TYR A 65 1.46 -5.83 -3.30
C TYR A 65 1.47 -6.59 -4.63
N ALA A 66 2.16 -7.73 -4.69
CA ALA A 66 2.26 -8.55 -5.89
C ALA A 66 0.90 -9.14 -6.30
N GLU A 67 0.07 -9.55 -5.34
CA GLU A 67 -1.30 -10.01 -5.60
C GLU A 67 -2.15 -8.91 -6.22
N SER A 68 -2.08 -7.69 -5.68
CA SER A 68 -2.79 -6.52 -6.24
C SER A 68 -2.37 -6.25 -7.68
N VAL A 69 -1.08 -6.35 -8.01
CA VAL A 69 -0.57 -6.18 -9.38
C VAL A 69 -1.09 -7.27 -10.30
N ARG A 70 -1.06 -8.54 -9.87
CA ARG A 70 -1.55 -9.67 -10.66
C ARG A 70 -3.05 -9.59 -10.92
N ALA A 71 -3.82 -9.20 -9.90
CA ALA A 71 -5.27 -9.04 -10.03
C ALA A 71 -5.66 -7.93 -11.02
N MET A 72 -4.82 -6.91 -11.18
CA MET A 72 -5.06 -5.81 -12.13
C MET A 72 -4.56 -6.10 -13.54
N ALA A 73 -3.70 -7.08 -13.73
CA ALA A 73 -3.23 -7.48 -15.04
C ALA A 73 -4.40 -7.99 -15.90
N GLY A 74 -4.49 -7.52 -17.15
CA GLY A 74 -5.58 -7.87 -18.04
C GLY A 74 -6.91 -7.17 -17.77
N THR A 75 -7.00 -6.33 -16.72
CA THR A 75 -8.20 -5.52 -16.45
C THR A 75 -7.99 -4.09 -16.95
N ALA A 76 -8.99 -3.54 -17.65
CA ALA A 76 -8.95 -2.13 -18.04
C ALA A 76 -9.18 -1.27 -16.81
N ALA A 77 -8.11 -0.71 -16.24
CA ALA A 77 -8.25 0.40 -15.29
C ALA A 77 -8.90 1.61 -15.97
N HIS A 78 -9.47 2.53 -15.19
CA HIS A 78 -10.11 3.73 -15.69
C HIS A 78 -9.26 4.44 -16.77
N GLY A 79 -9.80 4.61 -17.96
CA GLY A 79 -9.11 5.23 -19.09
C GLY A 79 -8.56 4.25 -20.15
N GLY A 80 -8.73 2.95 -19.93
CA GLY A 80 -8.31 1.91 -20.87
C GLY A 80 -6.79 1.70 -20.96
N PRO A 81 -6.31 0.86 -21.87
CA PRO A 81 -4.92 0.41 -21.94
C PRO A 81 -3.90 1.52 -22.24
N THR A 82 -4.34 2.65 -22.74
CA THR A 82 -3.46 3.81 -22.98
C THR A 82 -3.05 4.54 -21.68
N HIS A 83 -3.81 4.38 -20.61
CA HIS A 83 -3.57 5.00 -19.31
C HIS A 83 -2.94 4.04 -18.29
N ASP A 84 -3.11 2.74 -18.49
CA ASP A 84 -2.47 1.71 -17.67
C ASP A 84 -1.79 0.67 -18.55
N ARG A 85 -0.47 0.79 -18.69
CA ARG A 85 0.33 -0.12 -19.51
C ARG A 85 0.27 -1.56 -19.01
N GLN A 86 0.06 -1.76 -17.72
CA GLN A 86 0.04 -3.08 -17.09
C GLN A 86 -1.28 -3.82 -17.33
N ALA A 87 -2.33 -3.12 -17.72
CA ALA A 87 -3.63 -3.74 -18.03
C ALA A 87 -3.54 -4.74 -19.21
N SER A 88 -2.56 -4.58 -20.11
CA SER A 88 -2.35 -5.47 -21.28
C SER A 88 -1.23 -6.50 -21.05
N TRP A 89 -0.60 -6.55 -19.88
CA TRP A 89 0.53 -7.43 -19.64
C TRP A 89 0.10 -8.89 -19.51
N SER A 90 0.91 -9.78 -20.07
CA SER A 90 0.85 -11.20 -19.77
C SER A 90 1.36 -11.52 -18.37
N SER A 91 1.06 -12.71 -17.87
CA SER A 91 1.58 -13.17 -16.56
C SER A 91 3.10 -13.08 -16.49
N ASP A 92 3.81 -13.48 -17.54
CA ASP A 92 5.28 -13.44 -17.57
C ASP A 92 5.84 -12.00 -17.51
N GLN A 93 5.16 -11.06 -18.17
CA GLN A 93 5.52 -9.64 -18.07
C GLN A 93 5.28 -9.08 -16.68
N VAL A 94 4.19 -9.48 -16.03
CA VAL A 94 3.90 -9.12 -14.64
C VAL A 94 4.97 -9.67 -13.70
N ASP A 95 5.33 -10.95 -13.82
CA ASP A 95 6.33 -11.57 -12.95
C ASP A 95 7.73 -10.97 -13.14
N THR A 96 8.11 -10.68 -14.38
CA THR A 96 9.36 -9.97 -14.69
C THR A 96 9.38 -8.60 -14.02
N TRP A 97 8.32 -7.82 -14.17
CA TRP A 97 8.24 -6.50 -13.57
C TRP A 97 8.22 -6.56 -12.03
N LEU A 98 7.51 -7.52 -11.43
CA LEU A 98 7.49 -7.71 -9.99
C LEU A 98 8.89 -8.00 -9.44
N ALA A 99 9.69 -8.81 -10.14
CA ALA A 99 11.08 -9.07 -9.76
C ALA A 99 11.93 -7.79 -9.78
N GLU A 100 11.72 -6.92 -10.78
CA GLU A 100 12.43 -5.64 -10.88
C GLU A 100 12.07 -4.67 -9.76
N VAL A 101 10.79 -4.61 -9.36
CA VAL A 101 10.30 -3.62 -8.39
C VAL A 101 10.37 -4.11 -6.94
N GLN A 102 10.53 -5.39 -6.69
CA GLN A 102 10.63 -5.98 -5.35
C GLN A 102 11.61 -5.23 -4.43
N PRO A 103 12.84 -4.89 -4.85
CA PRO A 103 13.77 -4.15 -4.00
C PRO A 103 13.24 -2.79 -3.55
N HIS A 104 12.42 -2.13 -4.36
CA HIS A 104 11.85 -0.82 -4.04
C HIS A 104 10.76 -0.94 -2.98
N VAL A 105 9.87 -1.94 -3.05
CA VAL A 105 8.85 -2.20 -2.03
C VAL A 105 9.52 -2.56 -0.71
N ARG A 106 10.49 -3.49 -0.74
CA ARG A 106 11.24 -3.91 0.45
C ARG A 106 11.95 -2.73 1.12
N ALA A 107 12.67 -1.92 0.37
CA ALA A 107 13.40 -0.75 0.88
C ALA A 107 12.45 0.34 1.42
N PHE A 108 11.19 0.35 1.00
CA PHE A 108 10.18 1.29 1.49
C PHE A 108 9.69 0.91 2.90
N VAL A 109 9.54 -0.38 3.19
CA VAL A 109 8.91 -0.85 4.43
C VAL A 109 9.89 -1.42 5.46
N VAL A 110 11.12 -1.71 5.09
CA VAL A 110 12.13 -2.32 5.99
C VAL A 110 12.40 -1.48 7.26
N ASP A 111 12.26 -0.17 7.15
CA ASP A 111 12.37 0.76 8.28
C ASP A 111 11.14 1.67 8.34
N VAL A 112 9.99 1.06 8.60
CA VAL A 112 8.70 1.75 8.64
C VAL A 112 8.66 2.82 9.75
N GLU A 113 9.38 2.64 10.84
CA GLU A 113 9.52 3.61 11.92
C GLU A 113 10.08 4.95 11.38
N ARG A 114 11.13 4.86 10.60
CA ARG A 114 11.75 6.03 9.96
C ARG A 114 10.81 6.70 8.97
N VAL A 115 10.02 5.90 8.25
CA VAL A 115 9.03 6.44 7.30
C VAL A 115 7.97 7.24 8.06
N PHE A 116 7.40 6.67 9.13
CA PHE A 116 6.41 7.37 9.96
C PHE A 116 6.99 8.64 10.61
N GLY A 117 8.21 8.59 11.12
CA GLY A 117 8.91 9.76 11.64
C GLY A 117 9.04 10.89 10.60
N ARG A 118 9.36 10.53 9.35
CA ARG A 118 9.49 11.50 8.25
C ARG A 118 8.16 12.15 7.86
N ILE A 119 7.07 11.40 7.84
CA ILE A 119 5.74 11.95 7.52
C ILE A 119 5.08 12.64 8.71
N GLY A 120 5.66 12.54 9.90
CA GLY A 120 5.19 13.22 11.10
C GLY A 120 3.93 12.59 11.71
N VAL A 121 3.76 11.28 11.57
CA VAL A 121 2.68 10.51 12.24
C VAL A 121 3.08 10.20 13.66
N SER A 122 2.22 10.54 14.63
CA SER A 122 2.49 10.32 16.05
C SER A 122 2.51 8.83 16.43
N ALA A 123 3.14 8.51 17.56
CA ALA A 123 3.13 7.15 18.11
C ALA A 123 1.70 6.69 18.46
N GLU A 124 0.86 7.62 18.93
CA GLU A 124 -0.55 7.36 19.24
C GLU A 124 -1.33 6.97 17.97
N THR A 125 -1.21 7.77 16.90
CA THR A 125 -1.83 7.47 15.60
C THR A 125 -1.35 6.12 15.05
N ARG A 126 -0.05 5.82 15.14
CA ARG A 126 0.50 4.54 14.70
C ARG A 126 -0.06 3.36 15.49
N ASN A 127 -0.24 3.52 16.79
CA ASN A 127 -0.85 2.49 17.62
C ASN A 127 -2.33 2.28 17.25
N ALA A 128 -3.10 3.35 17.03
CA ALA A 128 -4.48 3.25 16.57
C ALA A 128 -4.58 2.50 15.21
N LEU A 129 -3.71 2.83 14.23
CA LEU A 129 -3.64 2.11 12.96
C LEU A 129 -3.33 0.62 13.14
N ARG A 130 -2.43 0.28 14.08
CA ARG A 130 -2.13 -1.13 14.38
C ARG A 130 -3.32 -1.85 14.97
N MET A 131 -4.02 -1.25 15.90
CA MET A 131 -5.20 -1.82 16.55
C MET A 131 -6.32 -2.13 15.55
N LEU A 132 -6.53 -1.28 14.54
CA LEU A 132 -7.50 -1.53 13.48
C LEU A 132 -7.26 -2.84 12.70
N LEU A 133 -6.01 -3.30 12.62
CA LEU A 133 -5.64 -4.52 11.88
C LEU A 133 -5.48 -5.76 12.78
N THR A 134 -5.28 -5.57 14.08
CA THR A 134 -4.90 -6.66 14.99
C THR A 134 -5.91 -6.94 16.10
N SER A 135 -6.95 -6.12 16.28
CA SER A 135 -8.00 -6.38 17.25
C SER A 135 -8.94 -7.50 16.76
N GLU A 136 -9.35 -8.36 17.68
CA GLU A 136 -10.32 -9.43 17.40
C GLU A 136 -11.69 -8.90 16.94
N ASP A 137 -12.05 -7.69 17.39
CA ASP A 137 -13.28 -6.98 16.98
C ASP A 137 -13.24 -6.47 15.54
N ALA A 138 -12.08 -6.48 14.88
CA ALA A 138 -11.94 -6.13 13.47
C ALA A 138 -12.42 -7.24 12.51
N ALA A 139 -12.74 -8.43 13.01
CA ALA A 139 -13.33 -9.49 12.22
C ALA A 139 -14.76 -9.10 11.84
N LEU A 140 -14.98 -8.79 10.54
CA LEU A 140 -16.32 -8.63 10.00
C LEU A 140 -17.12 -9.90 10.26
N PRO A 141 -18.36 -9.82 10.76
CA PRO A 141 -19.22 -10.99 10.86
C PRO A 141 -19.37 -11.60 9.44
N MET A 142 -18.97 -12.84 9.31
CA MET A 142 -19.20 -13.61 8.09
C MET A 142 -20.72 -13.67 7.86
N ALA A 143 -21.18 -13.01 6.80
CA ALA A 143 -22.58 -13.06 6.36
C ALA A 143 -22.87 -14.38 5.64
#